data_20622c722f7cbe41c9a8f0795a269bb0
#
_entry.id   20622c722f7cbe41c9a8f0795a269bb0
#
_cell.length_a   1.000
_cell.length_b   1.000
_cell.length_c   1.000
_cell.angle_alpha   90.00
_cell.angle_beta   90.00
_cell.angle_gamma   90.00
#
_symmetry.space_group_name_H-M   'P 1'
#
loop_
_entity.id
_entity.type
_entity.pdbx_description
1 polymer ?
#
loop_
_entity_poly.entity_id
_entity_poly.type
_entity_poly.pdbx_seq_one_letter_code
_entity_poly.pdbx_strand_id
1 'polypeptide(L)'
;MDYRVIKEGDVFFLTGLNGDIVQGDDQGHGLYTKDTRFLSRMELFIDGEKPSLLSSTGDKSYVASFRLMKDAKDEGAIEVLRERFIYDGVLYERCTLTNYFVTDSNIELAVSFDADFQDMFLVRKYRTGDVGKMEGIRTGDQEMTLAYVGADKLRRQTRIAWDTDGGKADDAGTVSFSLSMKAKEQKVITFFVMPMTEQQSAAEMLTY
;
A
#
# COMPACT_ATOMS: atom_id res chain seq x y z
N MET A 1 2.42 -2.93 -21.85
CA MET A 1 2.13 -2.05 -20.70
C MET A 1 2.32 -2.87 -19.45
N ASP A 2 3.23 -2.45 -18.60
CA ASP A 2 3.71 -3.28 -17.49
C ASP A 2 3.13 -2.80 -16.15
N TYR A 3 1.79 -2.74 -16.07
CA TYR A 3 1.09 -2.30 -14.86
C TYR A 3 -0.18 -3.12 -14.59
N ARG A 4 -0.68 -3.03 -13.35
CA ARG A 4 -1.98 -3.55 -12.92
C ARG A 4 -2.87 -2.41 -12.43
N VAL A 5 -4.16 -2.46 -12.80
CA VAL A 5 -5.18 -1.49 -12.36
C VAL A 5 -6.32 -2.25 -11.73
N ILE A 6 -6.75 -1.78 -10.54
CA ILE A 6 -8.04 -2.14 -9.96
C ILE A 6 -8.85 -0.88 -9.72
N LYS A 7 -10.16 -0.97 -9.81
CA LYS A 7 -11.08 0.17 -9.73
C LYS A 7 -12.39 -0.22 -9.07
N GLU A 8 -12.90 0.71 -8.24
CA GLU A 8 -14.25 0.67 -7.68
C GLU A 8 -14.75 2.10 -7.51
N GLY A 9 -15.91 2.43 -8.10
CA GLY A 9 -16.43 3.80 -8.10
C GLY A 9 -15.41 4.82 -8.64
N ASP A 10 -15.13 5.84 -7.84
CA ASP A 10 -14.16 6.91 -8.15
C ASP A 10 -12.72 6.57 -7.71
N VAL A 11 -12.54 5.44 -7.03
CA VAL A 11 -11.22 5.01 -6.55
C VAL A 11 -10.57 4.08 -7.57
N PHE A 12 -9.34 4.36 -7.93
CA PHE A 12 -8.53 3.44 -8.72
C PHE A 12 -7.11 3.34 -8.20
N PHE A 13 -6.52 2.17 -8.35
CA PHE A 13 -5.20 1.84 -7.88
C PHE A 13 -4.36 1.28 -9.03
N LEU A 14 -3.29 1.99 -9.36
CA LEU A 14 -2.37 1.67 -10.45
C LEU A 14 -1.00 1.30 -9.87
N THR A 15 -0.48 0.13 -10.22
CA THR A 15 0.81 -0.38 -9.71
C THR A 15 1.64 -1.06 -10.77
N GLY A 16 2.91 -1.29 -10.50
CA GLY A 16 3.76 -2.19 -11.26
C GLY A 16 3.26 -3.64 -11.25
N LEU A 17 3.88 -4.50 -12.04
CA LEU A 17 3.51 -5.93 -12.17
C LEU A 17 3.71 -6.73 -10.88
N ASN A 18 4.62 -6.28 -10.00
CA ASN A 18 4.86 -6.87 -8.67
C ASN A 18 3.91 -6.34 -7.58
N GLY A 19 3.03 -5.39 -7.96
CA GLY A 19 2.11 -4.76 -7.05
C GLY A 19 2.70 -3.58 -6.27
N ASP A 20 3.91 -3.14 -6.52
CA ASP A 20 4.47 -1.97 -5.88
C ASP A 20 4.10 -0.66 -6.58
N ILE A 21 4.03 0.40 -5.79
CA ILE A 21 4.18 1.78 -6.21
C ILE A 21 5.57 2.21 -5.78
N VAL A 22 6.46 2.45 -6.74
CA VAL A 22 7.82 2.90 -6.47
C VAL A 22 7.86 4.42 -6.40
N GLN A 23 8.47 4.95 -5.35
CA GLN A 23 8.59 6.41 -5.18
C GLN A 23 9.39 7.04 -6.34
N GLY A 24 8.85 8.14 -6.88
CA GLY A 24 9.50 8.85 -7.98
C GLY A 24 9.34 8.21 -9.36
N ASP A 25 8.53 7.16 -9.47
CA ASP A 25 8.16 6.54 -10.75
C ASP A 25 7.40 7.53 -11.65
N ASP A 26 7.90 7.69 -12.87
CA ASP A 26 7.28 8.55 -13.91
C ASP A 26 6.02 7.93 -14.56
N GLN A 27 5.66 6.69 -14.20
CA GLN A 27 4.52 5.98 -14.80
C GLN A 27 3.17 6.38 -14.19
N GLY A 28 3.19 7.20 -13.14
CA GLY A 28 1.98 7.68 -12.48
C GLY A 28 1.29 6.60 -11.65
N HIS A 29 2.04 5.62 -11.13
CA HIS A 29 1.50 4.65 -10.19
C HIS A 29 0.95 5.36 -8.94
N GLY A 30 -0.08 4.78 -8.33
CA GLY A 30 -0.69 5.37 -7.13
C GLY A 30 -2.11 4.90 -6.86
N LEU A 31 -2.62 5.29 -5.68
CA LEU A 31 -4.02 5.23 -5.32
C LEU A 31 -4.64 6.60 -5.55
N TYR A 32 -5.69 6.66 -6.36
CA TYR A 32 -6.34 7.90 -6.75
C TYR A 32 -7.82 7.88 -6.38
N THR A 33 -8.31 9.03 -5.95
CA THR A 33 -9.75 9.33 -5.88
C THR A 33 -9.95 10.82 -6.12
N LYS A 34 -11.05 11.20 -6.82
CA LYS A 34 -11.38 12.60 -7.15
C LYS A 34 -10.16 13.36 -7.70
N ASP A 35 -9.50 12.78 -8.70
CA ASP A 35 -8.33 13.31 -9.40
C ASP A 35 -7.08 13.57 -8.54
N THR A 36 -7.07 13.15 -7.27
CA THR A 36 -5.93 13.31 -6.36
C THR A 36 -5.27 11.96 -6.08
N ARG A 37 -3.93 11.93 -6.06
CA ARG A 37 -3.13 10.77 -5.67
C ARG A 37 -2.98 10.72 -4.14
N PHE A 38 -3.65 9.80 -3.49
CA PHE A 38 -3.61 9.59 -2.04
C PHE A 38 -2.51 8.65 -1.58
N LEU A 39 -1.92 7.88 -2.50
CA LEU A 39 -0.76 7.03 -2.20
C LEU A 39 0.21 7.10 -3.38
N SER A 40 1.44 7.53 -3.13
CA SER A 40 2.52 7.69 -4.12
C SER A 40 3.65 6.68 -3.93
N ARG A 41 3.63 5.93 -2.81
CA ARG A 41 4.55 4.83 -2.52
C ARG A 41 3.83 3.71 -1.79
N MET A 42 4.09 2.48 -2.21
CA MET A 42 3.72 1.24 -1.51
C MET A 42 4.67 0.15 -1.96
N GLU A 43 5.70 -0.14 -1.17
CA GLU A 43 6.77 -1.08 -1.52
C GLU A 43 6.93 -2.12 -0.44
N LEU A 44 6.92 -3.40 -0.81
CA LEU A 44 7.07 -4.52 0.10
C LEU A 44 8.50 -5.06 0.09
N PHE A 45 9.02 -5.33 1.28
CA PHE A 45 10.35 -5.89 1.52
C PHE A 45 10.27 -7.09 2.48
N ILE A 46 11.16 -8.06 2.29
CA ILE A 46 11.41 -9.16 3.22
C ILE A 46 12.89 -9.12 3.59
N ASP A 47 13.21 -8.94 4.88
CA ASP A 47 14.57 -8.75 5.40
C ASP A 47 15.35 -7.67 4.64
N GLY A 48 14.67 -6.55 4.35
CA GLY A 48 15.24 -5.40 3.64
C GLY A 48 15.40 -5.56 2.12
N GLU A 49 15.03 -6.70 1.53
CA GLU A 49 15.14 -6.98 0.10
C GLU A 49 13.78 -7.07 -0.58
N LYS A 50 13.70 -6.67 -1.85
CA LYS A 50 12.49 -6.85 -2.66
C LYS A 50 12.38 -8.31 -3.12
N PRO A 51 11.25 -8.99 -2.82
CA PRO A 51 11.03 -10.33 -3.34
C PRO A 51 10.79 -10.30 -4.86
N SER A 52 11.21 -11.37 -5.53
CA SER A 52 11.06 -11.54 -6.98
C SER A 52 9.63 -11.88 -7.35
N LEU A 53 9.12 -11.30 -8.44
CA LEU A 53 7.81 -11.61 -8.98
C LEU A 53 7.80 -12.99 -9.64
N LEU A 54 6.88 -13.87 -9.21
CA LEU A 54 6.62 -15.15 -9.86
C LEU A 54 5.44 -15.07 -10.84
N SER A 55 4.34 -14.45 -10.42
CA SER A 55 3.17 -14.25 -11.28
C SER A 55 2.31 -13.10 -10.77
N SER A 56 1.54 -12.50 -11.67
CA SER A 56 0.52 -11.52 -11.31
C SER A 56 -0.73 -11.72 -12.15
N THR A 57 -1.89 -11.59 -11.52
CA THR A 57 -3.19 -11.63 -12.20
C THR A 57 -3.95 -10.34 -11.94
N GLY A 58 -4.78 -9.94 -12.89
CA GLY A 58 -5.59 -8.73 -12.83
C GLY A 58 -6.70 -8.82 -13.86
N ASP A 59 -7.30 -10.01 -14.00
CA ASP A 59 -8.32 -10.30 -15.01
C ASP A 59 -9.66 -9.63 -14.68
N LYS A 60 -9.86 -9.24 -13.42
CA LYS A 60 -11.04 -8.50 -12.97
C LYS A 60 -10.65 -7.08 -12.59
N SER A 61 -11.50 -6.12 -12.96
CA SER A 61 -11.24 -4.69 -12.73
C SER A 61 -11.19 -4.27 -11.25
N TYR A 62 -11.65 -5.11 -10.33
CA TYR A 62 -11.77 -4.80 -8.90
C TYR A 62 -10.86 -5.62 -8.00
N VAL A 63 -10.13 -6.61 -8.55
CA VAL A 63 -9.22 -7.49 -7.78
C VAL A 63 -7.94 -7.73 -8.56
N ALA A 64 -6.81 -7.76 -7.85
CA ALA A 64 -5.52 -8.18 -8.39
C ALA A 64 -4.79 -9.07 -7.38
N SER A 65 -3.95 -9.98 -7.87
CA SER A 65 -3.07 -10.77 -7.02
C SER A 65 -1.66 -10.83 -7.59
N PHE A 66 -0.68 -10.88 -6.68
CA PHE A 66 0.76 -10.90 -6.99
C PHE A 66 1.39 -11.99 -6.14
N ARG A 67 2.05 -12.92 -6.78
CA ARG A 67 2.82 -13.96 -6.10
C ARG A 67 4.30 -13.61 -6.20
N LEU A 68 4.90 -13.37 -5.05
CA LEU A 68 6.28 -12.96 -4.91
C LEU A 68 7.05 -14.00 -4.10
N MET A 69 8.36 -14.08 -4.29
CA MET A 69 9.20 -15.02 -3.56
C MET A 69 10.55 -14.38 -3.20
N LYS A 70 10.94 -14.53 -1.95
CA LYS A 70 12.32 -14.37 -1.50
C LYS A 70 12.96 -15.75 -1.47
N ASP A 71 13.87 -15.98 -2.39
CA ASP A 71 14.62 -17.23 -2.54
C ASP A 71 15.91 -17.18 -1.70
N ALA A 72 16.22 -18.25 -1.01
CA ALA A 72 17.44 -18.41 -0.22
C ALA A 72 18.29 -19.57 -0.73
N LYS A 73 18.56 -19.58 -2.03
CA LYS A 73 19.52 -20.46 -2.70
C LYS A 73 19.64 -21.85 -2.04
N ASP A 74 18.88 -22.82 -2.51
CA ASP A 74 18.92 -24.24 -2.14
C ASP A 74 18.38 -24.63 -0.75
N GLU A 75 18.04 -23.69 0.13
CA GLU A 75 17.55 -23.98 1.49
C GLU A 75 16.04 -23.87 1.65
N GLY A 76 15.35 -23.20 0.74
CA GLY A 76 13.91 -22.92 0.77
C GLY A 76 13.58 -21.51 0.35
N ALA A 77 12.35 -21.08 0.59
CA ALA A 77 11.89 -19.76 0.21
C ALA A 77 10.81 -19.24 1.16
N ILE A 78 10.64 -17.94 1.19
CA ILE A 78 9.45 -17.28 1.72
C ILE A 78 8.63 -16.77 0.53
N GLU A 79 7.42 -17.28 0.37
CA GLU A 79 6.46 -16.79 -0.61
C GLU A 79 5.55 -15.74 0.04
N VAL A 80 5.23 -14.70 -0.71
CA VAL A 80 4.19 -13.74 -0.34
C VAL A 80 3.15 -13.71 -1.46
N LEU A 81 1.93 -14.10 -1.13
CA LEU A 81 0.76 -13.86 -1.98
C LEU A 81 0.11 -12.56 -1.51
N ARG A 82 0.12 -11.53 -2.37
CA ARG A 82 -0.55 -10.25 -2.17
C ARG A 82 -1.86 -10.27 -2.94
N GLU A 83 -2.96 -10.13 -2.24
CA GLU A 83 -4.30 -10.04 -2.82
C GLU A 83 -4.90 -8.68 -2.51
N ARG A 84 -5.41 -8.01 -3.52
CA ARG A 84 -5.96 -6.65 -3.41
C ARG A 84 -7.35 -6.56 -3.97
N PHE A 85 -8.16 -5.78 -3.29
CA PHE A 85 -9.44 -5.31 -3.82
C PHE A 85 -9.77 -3.93 -3.24
N ILE A 86 -10.67 -3.22 -3.91
CA ILE A 86 -11.24 -1.96 -3.41
C ILE A 86 -12.69 -2.24 -3.06
N TYR A 87 -13.11 -1.77 -1.90
CA TYR A 87 -14.50 -1.84 -1.46
C TYR A 87 -14.84 -0.63 -0.60
N ASP A 88 -15.95 0.04 -0.92
CA ASP A 88 -16.44 1.24 -0.22
C ASP A 88 -15.36 2.32 -0.03
N GLY A 89 -14.61 2.58 -1.11
CA GLY A 89 -13.54 3.58 -1.12
C GLY A 89 -12.26 3.19 -0.37
N VAL A 90 -12.19 2.01 0.22
CA VAL A 90 -11.02 1.48 0.94
C VAL A 90 -10.27 0.48 0.08
N LEU A 91 -8.95 0.62 -0.01
CA LEU A 91 -8.09 -0.42 -0.58
C LEU A 91 -7.72 -1.43 0.52
N TYR A 92 -8.01 -2.68 0.25
CA TYR A 92 -7.61 -3.82 1.07
C TYR A 92 -6.43 -4.50 0.42
N GLU A 93 -5.37 -4.75 1.19
CA GLU A 93 -4.23 -5.55 0.78
C GLU A 93 -3.98 -6.66 1.79
N ARG A 94 -4.22 -7.89 1.39
CA ARG A 94 -3.95 -9.08 2.18
C ARG A 94 -2.63 -9.70 1.72
N CYS A 95 -1.67 -9.79 2.63
CA CYS A 95 -0.39 -10.46 2.43
C CYS A 95 -0.40 -11.81 3.15
N THR A 96 -0.42 -12.90 2.41
CA THR A 96 -0.26 -14.26 2.95
C THR A 96 1.18 -14.69 2.74
N LEU A 97 1.94 -14.82 3.84
CA LEU A 97 3.32 -15.31 3.83
C LEU A 97 3.33 -16.81 4.07
N THR A 98 4.10 -17.55 3.28
CA THR A 98 4.28 -18.99 3.43
C THR A 98 5.76 -19.32 3.58
N ASN A 99 6.10 -19.98 4.68
CA ASN A 99 7.46 -20.51 4.89
C ASN A 99 7.62 -21.86 4.17
N TYR A 100 8.38 -21.89 3.08
CA TYR A 100 8.70 -23.15 2.35
C TYR A 100 9.99 -23.80 2.81
N PHE A 101 10.70 -23.25 3.80
CA PHE A 101 11.82 -23.94 4.44
C PHE A 101 11.34 -25.20 5.17
N VAL A 102 12.26 -26.14 5.34
CA VAL A 102 12.04 -27.35 6.17
C VAL A 102 12.27 -27.09 7.65
N THR A 103 12.72 -25.88 8.00
CA THR A 103 13.01 -25.40 9.36
C THR A 103 12.20 -24.15 9.66
N ASP A 104 12.14 -23.80 10.93
CA ASP A 104 11.59 -22.53 11.39
C ASP A 104 12.44 -21.35 10.87
N SER A 105 11.78 -20.24 10.54
CA SER A 105 12.41 -19.04 10.01
C SER A 105 11.96 -17.81 10.77
N ASN A 106 12.89 -16.88 10.99
CA ASN A 106 12.57 -15.53 11.47
C ASN A 106 12.79 -14.57 10.32
N ILE A 107 11.78 -13.78 10.01
CA ILE A 107 11.81 -12.81 8.91
C ILE A 107 11.29 -11.47 9.38
N GLU A 108 11.73 -10.41 8.74
CA GLU A 108 11.14 -9.09 8.81
C GLU A 108 10.33 -8.81 7.53
N LEU A 109 9.03 -8.61 7.68
CA LEU A 109 8.20 -8.03 6.62
C LEU A 109 8.11 -6.54 6.85
N ALA A 110 8.44 -5.74 5.84
CA ALA A 110 8.27 -4.29 5.86
C ALA A 110 7.47 -3.82 4.64
N VAL A 111 6.57 -2.87 4.86
CA VAL A 111 5.85 -2.18 3.78
C VAL A 111 6.02 -0.68 3.98
N SER A 112 6.63 -0.02 2.99
CA SER A 112 6.84 1.43 3.01
C SER A 112 5.74 2.13 2.23
N PHE A 113 5.17 3.17 2.83
CA PHE A 113 4.10 3.99 2.27
C PHE A 113 4.53 5.45 2.20
N ASP A 114 4.02 6.17 1.20
CA ASP A 114 4.12 7.63 1.09
C ASP A 114 2.94 8.20 0.31
N ALA A 115 2.63 9.47 0.50
CA ALA A 115 1.56 10.17 -0.18
C ALA A 115 2.00 11.60 -0.51
N ASP A 116 1.82 12.02 -1.75
CA ASP A 116 2.16 13.37 -2.21
C ASP A 116 0.95 14.25 -2.47
N PHE A 117 -0.24 13.66 -2.47
CA PHE A 117 -1.53 14.34 -2.69
C PHE A 117 -1.59 15.20 -3.96
N GLN A 118 -0.78 14.83 -4.96
CA GLN A 118 -0.74 15.54 -6.23
C GLN A 118 -2.00 15.28 -7.06
N ASP A 119 -2.45 16.33 -7.71
CA ASP A 119 -3.48 16.23 -8.75
C ASP A 119 -2.96 15.40 -9.94
N MET A 120 -3.82 14.62 -10.56
CA MET A 120 -3.46 13.73 -11.67
C MET A 120 -2.79 14.46 -12.85
N PHE A 121 -3.16 15.73 -13.12
CA PHE A 121 -2.52 16.51 -14.18
C PHE A 121 -1.09 16.94 -13.80
N LEU A 122 -0.80 17.16 -12.50
CA LEU A 122 0.55 17.38 -12.01
C LEU A 122 1.40 16.12 -12.11
N VAL A 123 0.87 14.97 -11.68
CA VAL A 123 1.53 13.66 -11.78
C VAL A 123 1.90 13.35 -13.23
N ARG A 124 1.02 13.64 -14.18
CA ARG A 124 1.24 13.44 -15.62
C ARG A 124 2.04 14.56 -16.27
N LYS A 125 2.51 15.56 -15.50
CA LYS A 125 3.29 16.69 -16.00
C LYS A 125 2.57 17.54 -17.08
N TYR A 126 1.22 17.50 -17.10
CA TYR A 126 0.44 18.34 -18.03
C TYR A 126 0.34 19.80 -17.57
N ARG A 127 0.55 20.06 -16.30
CA ARG A 127 0.65 21.41 -15.73
C ARG A 127 1.66 21.45 -14.60
N THR A 128 2.10 22.65 -14.29
CA THR A 128 2.80 23.00 -13.05
C THR A 128 1.87 23.83 -12.18
N GLY A 129 1.97 23.76 -10.89
CA GLY A 129 1.12 24.53 -9.99
C GLY A 129 1.59 24.46 -8.55
N ASP A 130 0.98 25.27 -7.71
CA ASP A 130 1.23 25.22 -6.28
C ASP A 130 0.76 23.88 -5.73
N VAL A 131 1.67 23.23 -5.06
CA VAL A 131 1.40 22.09 -4.19
C VAL A 131 1.15 22.64 -2.79
N GLY A 132 0.24 22.04 -2.05
CA GLY A 132 0.01 22.40 -0.66
C GLY A 132 1.19 21.99 0.23
N LYS A 133 0.91 21.77 1.50
CA LYS A 133 1.92 21.48 2.51
C LYS A 133 1.64 20.14 3.18
N MET A 134 2.65 19.26 3.22
CA MET A 134 2.61 18.06 4.04
C MET A 134 2.61 18.43 5.53
N GLU A 135 1.72 17.84 6.30
CA GLU A 135 1.69 17.97 7.76
C GLU A 135 2.53 16.89 8.46
N GLY A 136 3.06 15.93 7.68
CA GLY A 136 3.88 14.82 8.15
C GLY A 136 3.09 13.53 8.39
N ILE A 137 3.74 12.60 9.08
CA ILE A 137 3.21 11.28 9.41
C ILE A 137 2.88 11.26 10.90
N ARG A 138 1.71 10.70 11.25
CA ARG A 138 1.33 10.42 12.64
C ARG A 138 1.18 8.92 12.76
N THR A 139 1.85 8.34 13.73
CA THR A 139 1.77 6.91 14.06
C THR A 139 0.89 6.70 15.28
N GLY A 140 0.10 5.62 15.27
CA GLY A 140 -0.76 5.18 16.36
C GLY A 140 -0.62 3.69 16.60
N ASP A 141 -1.52 3.14 17.40
CA ASP A 141 -1.60 1.70 17.62
C ASP A 141 -2.26 1.05 16.39
N GLN A 142 -1.53 0.18 15.69
CA GLN A 142 -1.96 -0.50 14.46
C GLN A 142 -2.44 0.45 13.35
N GLU A 143 -1.98 1.69 13.33
CA GLU A 143 -2.30 2.65 12.28
C GLU A 143 -1.23 3.72 12.09
N MET A 144 -1.21 4.31 10.91
CA MET A 144 -0.53 5.58 10.64
C MET A 144 -1.34 6.44 9.69
N THR A 145 -1.12 7.75 9.74
CA THR A 145 -1.81 8.72 8.90
C THR A 145 -0.80 9.68 8.28
N LEU A 146 -0.83 9.79 6.95
CA LEU A 146 -0.16 10.83 6.19
C LEU A 146 -1.16 11.97 5.96
N ALA A 147 -0.78 13.20 6.26
CA ALA A 147 -1.68 14.34 6.19
C ALA A 147 -1.11 15.50 5.38
N TYR A 148 -1.98 16.21 4.68
CA TYR A 148 -1.65 17.26 3.74
C TYR A 148 -2.74 18.35 3.70
N VAL A 149 -2.34 19.61 3.58
CA VAL A 149 -3.25 20.73 3.33
C VAL A 149 -2.96 21.24 1.92
N GLY A 150 -3.93 21.13 1.03
CA GLY A 150 -3.83 21.61 -0.34
C GLY A 150 -3.75 23.11 -0.48
N ALA A 151 -3.33 23.60 -1.64
CA ALA A 151 -3.42 25.03 -1.99
C ALA A 151 -4.88 25.54 -1.98
N ASP A 152 -5.85 24.63 -2.17
CA ASP A 152 -7.29 24.83 -2.04
C ASP A 152 -7.77 24.90 -0.58
N LYS A 153 -6.87 24.78 0.39
CA LYS A 153 -7.11 24.75 1.84
C LYS A 153 -7.89 23.52 2.32
N LEU A 154 -8.12 22.54 1.45
CA LEU A 154 -8.71 21.26 1.86
C LEU A 154 -7.64 20.38 2.49
N ARG A 155 -7.97 19.80 3.63
CA ARG A 155 -7.13 18.81 4.28
C ARG A 155 -7.45 17.43 3.71
N ARG A 156 -6.39 16.74 3.27
CA ARG A 156 -6.45 15.37 2.76
C ARG A 156 -5.58 14.49 3.62
N GLN A 157 -5.99 13.24 3.78
CA GLN A 157 -5.29 12.26 4.59
C GLN A 157 -5.33 10.90 3.91
N THR A 158 -4.25 10.14 4.08
CA THR A 158 -4.23 8.72 3.81
C THR A 158 -3.99 8.00 5.13
N ARG A 159 -5.02 7.34 5.64
CA ARG A 159 -4.91 6.50 6.82
C ARG A 159 -4.60 5.09 6.39
N ILE A 160 -3.59 4.49 7.01
CA ILE A 160 -3.17 3.11 6.80
C ILE A 160 -3.31 2.40 8.12
N ALA A 161 -4.09 1.33 8.16
CA ALA A 161 -4.27 0.48 9.33
C ALA A 161 -3.91 -0.97 8.98
N TRP A 162 -3.68 -1.81 9.97
CA TRP A 162 -3.42 -3.23 9.81
C TRP A 162 -4.07 -4.05 10.92
N ASP A 163 -4.37 -5.33 10.62
CA ASP A 163 -5.15 -6.22 11.49
C ASP A 163 -4.29 -7.14 12.38
N THR A 164 -2.97 -7.04 12.31
CA THR A 164 -2.05 -7.96 12.96
C THR A 164 -1.24 -7.27 14.05
N ASP A 165 -1.20 -7.85 15.24
CA ASP A 165 -0.40 -7.36 16.35
C ASP A 165 1.11 -7.39 16.04
N GLY A 166 1.86 -6.50 16.68
CA GLY A 166 3.31 -6.43 16.56
C GLY A 166 3.83 -5.62 15.38
N GLY A 167 2.95 -5.07 14.53
CA GLY A 167 3.33 -4.11 13.50
C GLY A 167 3.78 -2.78 14.14
N LYS A 168 4.92 -2.25 13.67
CA LYS A 168 5.48 -0.97 14.12
C LYS A 168 5.64 -0.03 12.94
N ALA A 169 4.99 1.12 13.02
CA ALA A 169 5.18 2.20 12.06
C ALA A 169 6.32 3.13 12.53
N ASP A 170 7.14 3.58 11.60
CA ASP A 170 8.16 4.61 11.82
C ASP A 170 7.74 5.97 11.20
N ASP A 171 8.51 7.01 11.52
CA ASP A 171 8.29 8.37 11.02
C ASP A 171 8.65 8.53 9.51
N ALA A 172 9.24 7.51 8.90
CA ALA A 172 9.52 7.46 7.46
C ALA A 172 8.39 6.79 6.66
N GLY A 173 7.30 6.36 7.33
CA GLY A 173 6.15 5.74 6.70
C GLY A 173 6.31 4.24 6.43
N THR A 174 7.20 3.56 7.13
CA THR A 174 7.38 2.12 7.01
C THR A 174 6.73 1.39 8.16
N VAL A 175 5.95 0.37 7.86
CA VAL A 175 5.37 -0.56 8.83
C VAL A 175 6.12 -1.87 8.77
N SER A 176 6.73 -2.28 9.88
CA SER A 176 7.55 -3.49 9.99
C SER A 176 6.96 -4.50 10.96
N PHE A 177 7.05 -5.79 10.62
CA PHE A 177 6.65 -6.94 11.42
C PHE A 177 7.80 -7.92 11.56
N SER A 178 8.20 -8.23 12.80
CA SER A 178 9.13 -9.33 13.07
C SER A 178 8.33 -10.62 13.24
N LEU A 179 8.47 -11.55 12.30
CA LEU A 179 7.66 -12.75 12.22
C LEU A 179 8.52 -13.99 12.46
N SER A 180 8.15 -14.79 13.47
CA SER A 180 8.67 -16.15 13.64
C SER A 180 7.69 -17.12 13.00
N MET A 181 8.13 -17.89 12.02
CA MET A 181 7.30 -18.83 11.24
C MET A 181 7.86 -20.24 11.36
N LYS A 182 7.02 -21.20 11.76
CA LYS A 182 7.40 -22.61 11.74
C LYS A 182 7.58 -23.10 10.30
N ALA A 183 8.26 -24.24 10.16
CA ALA A 183 8.34 -24.94 8.88
C ALA A 183 6.93 -25.15 8.30
N LYS A 184 6.73 -24.73 7.04
CA LYS A 184 5.44 -24.83 6.30
C LYS A 184 4.28 -23.99 6.87
N GLU A 185 4.54 -23.13 7.84
CA GLU A 185 3.52 -22.22 8.40
C GLU A 185 3.13 -21.13 7.40
N GLN A 186 1.88 -20.68 7.53
CA GLN A 186 1.37 -19.48 6.87
C GLN A 186 1.00 -18.42 7.91
N LYS A 187 1.30 -17.16 7.60
CA LYS A 187 0.84 -15.98 8.34
C LYS A 187 0.17 -15.00 7.40
N VAL A 188 -0.85 -14.33 7.90
CA VAL A 188 -1.63 -13.35 7.13
C VAL A 188 -1.55 -12.00 7.82
N ILE A 189 -1.33 -10.95 7.04
CA ILE A 189 -1.39 -9.54 7.46
C ILE A 189 -2.25 -8.81 6.45
N THR A 190 -3.25 -8.06 6.91
CA THR A 190 -4.09 -7.24 6.05
C THR A 190 -3.85 -5.77 6.33
N PHE A 191 -3.59 -4.99 5.29
CA PHE A 191 -3.54 -3.53 5.34
C PHE A 191 -4.83 -2.95 4.78
N PHE A 192 -5.26 -1.85 5.39
CA PHE A 192 -6.41 -1.05 4.98
C PHE A 192 -5.90 0.35 4.65
N VAL A 193 -6.03 0.78 3.39
CA VAL A 193 -5.62 2.13 2.96
C VAL A 193 -6.87 2.94 2.65
N MET A 194 -7.08 3.99 3.43
CA MET A 194 -8.28 4.83 3.42
C MET A 194 -7.92 6.25 2.98
N PRO A 195 -8.24 6.64 1.73
CA PRO A 195 -8.15 8.02 1.29
C PRO A 195 -9.29 8.85 1.92
N MET A 196 -8.96 9.97 2.57
CA MET A 196 -9.91 10.80 3.31
C MET A 196 -9.77 12.27 2.94
N THR A 197 -10.89 13.00 2.85
CA THR A 197 -10.94 14.46 2.70
C THR A 197 -11.88 15.03 3.76
N GLU A 198 -11.48 16.10 4.43
CA GLU A 198 -12.26 16.66 5.57
C GLU A 198 -13.73 16.99 5.26
N GLN A 199 -14.07 17.33 4.03
CA GLN A 199 -15.47 17.57 3.63
C GLN A 199 -16.36 16.31 3.68
N GLN A 200 -15.77 15.12 3.62
CA GLN A 200 -16.55 13.86 3.70
C GLN A 200 -16.87 13.46 5.14
N SER A 201 -15.99 13.76 6.10
CA SER A 201 -16.20 13.38 7.50
C SER A 201 -17.39 14.10 8.17
N ALA A 202 -17.70 15.31 7.78
CA ALA A 202 -18.83 16.08 8.37
C ALA A 202 -20.21 15.66 7.81
N ALA A 203 -20.29 15.16 6.58
CA ALA A 203 -21.55 14.76 5.96
C ALA A 203 -21.91 13.29 6.28
N GLU A 204 -20.92 12.40 6.40
CA GLU A 204 -21.15 10.98 6.72
C GLU A 204 -21.46 10.73 8.20
N MET A 205 -20.98 11.58 9.11
CA MET A 205 -21.33 11.50 10.54
C MET A 205 -22.78 11.87 10.87
N LEU A 206 -23.53 12.45 9.92
CA LEU A 206 -24.92 12.87 10.13
C LEU A 206 -25.95 11.91 9.53
N THR A 207 -25.54 10.77 8.97
CA THR A 207 -26.45 9.85 8.25
C THR A 207 -26.59 8.47 8.90
N TYR A 208 -26.10 8.27 10.15
CA TYR A 208 -26.34 7.02 10.90
C TYR A 208 -26.74 7.31 12.34
#